data_146c804c9fd7960f2a21b56d6cd6fbcf
#
_entry.id   146c804c9fd7960f2a21b56d6cd6fbcf
#
_cell.length_a   1.000
_cell.length_b   1.000
_cell.length_c   1.000
_cell.angle_alpha   90.00
_cell.angle_beta   90.00
_cell.angle_gamma   90.00
#
_symmetry.space_group_name_H-M   'P 1'
#
loop_
_entity.id
_entity.type
_entity.pdbx_description
1 polymer ?
#
loop_
_entity_poly.entity_id
_entity_poly.type
_entity_poly.pdbx_seq_one_letter_code
_entity_poly.pdbx_strand_id
1 'polypeptide(L)'
;MLNGKKVIVVMPAYNAARTLLQTYREVMEHGFVDLVIVVDDASGDDTVAVAQGLDRVRVHRHAQNLGYGGNQKTCYRLALEEGADIVVMIHPDYQYTPKLLGAMVSMISSDLYDCVLASRILGGQALLGGMPWWKYVSNRFLTFAENVLLGAKLSEYHTGYRAYSRRLLEQLPLAQNSNDFLFDNQVLAQIHWLGFTIAEITCPTKYFPEASSINFRRSVKYGFGCLGTGLQFRLAKLGWLTSPLFPRKP
;
A
#
# COMPACT_ATOMS: atom_id res chain seq x y z
N MET A 1 -14.87 7.78 12.70
CA MET A 1 -15.57 8.09 11.44
C MET A 1 -15.22 9.49 10.96
N LEU A 2 -15.06 9.68 9.65
CA LEU A 2 -14.88 10.99 9.03
C LEU A 2 -15.97 11.18 7.96
N ASN A 3 -16.72 12.28 8.01
CA ASN A 3 -17.84 12.55 7.09
C ASN A 3 -18.87 11.39 6.99
N GLY A 4 -19.16 10.74 8.10
CA GLY A 4 -20.06 9.58 8.17
C GLY A 4 -19.49 8.26 7.64
N LYS A 5 -18.23 8.25 7.18
CA LYS A 5 -17.55 7.05 6.65
C LYS A 5 -16.72 6.36 7.73
N LYS A 6 -16.80 5.04 7.81
CA LYS A 6 -16.01 4.21 8.72
C LYS A 6 -14.58 4.07 8.19
N VAL A 7 -13.60 4.51 8.98
CA VAL A 7 -12.19 4.52 8.64
C VAL A 7 -11.47 3.40 9.39
N ILE A 8 -10.90 2.46 8.65
CA ILE A 8 -10.08 1.39 9.19
C ILE A 8 -8.65 1.52 8.69
N VAL A 9 -7.70 1.50 9.62
CA VAL A 9 -6.28 1.45 9.29
C VAL A 9 -5.80 0.01 9.36
N VAL A 10 -5.11 -0.46 8.33
CA VAL A 10 -4.52 -1.79 8.30
C VAL A 10 -2.99 -1.69 8.36
N MET A 11 -2.40 -2.52 9.21
CA MET A 11 -0.97 -2.58 9.46
C MET A 11 -0.46 -4.01 9.16
N PRO A 12 0.04 -4.28 7.95
CA PRO A 12 0.74 -5.54 7.68
C PRO A 12 2.05 -5.56 8.47
N ALA A 13 2.19 -6.48 9.41
CA ALA A 13 3.29 -6.54 10.36
C ALA A 13 4.15 -7.80 10.20
N TYR A 14 5.46 -7.62 10.28
CA TYR A 14 6.44 -8.70 10.40
C TYR A 14 7.66 -8.21 11.18
N ASN A 15 7.87 -8.75 12.39
CA ASN A 15 8.93 -8.33 13.32
C ASN A 15 8.93 -6.81 13.58
N ALA A 16 7.76 -6.27 13.96
CA ALA A 16 7.52 -4.84 14.13
C ALA A 16 7.35 -4.40 15.60
N ALA A 17 7.66 -5.24 16.59
CA ALA A 17 7.44 -4.98 18.01
C ALA A 17 7.99 -3.63 18.48
N ARG A 18 9.12 -3.16 17.92
CA ARG A 18 9.79 -1.92 18.31
C ARG A 18 9.06 -0.65 17.89
N THR A 19 8.36 -0.67 16.76
CA THR A 19 7.82 0.53 16.10
C THR A 19 6.30 0.56 16.07
N LEU A 20 5.66 -0.60 16.22
CA LEU A 20 4.20 -0.75 16.17
C LEU A 20 3.47 0.19 17.12
N LEU A 21 3.89 0.26 18.39
CA LEU A 21 3.24 1.10 19.39
C LEU A 21 3.29 2.58 19.03
N GLN A 22 4.41 3.05 18.51
CA GLN A 22 4.57 4.45 18.09
C GLN A 22 3.67 4.75 16.88
N THR A 23 3.70 3.89 15.86
CA THR A 23 2.85 4.06 14.67
C THR A 23 1.36 4.08 15.06
N TYR A 24 0.94 3.13 15.92
CA TYR A 24 -0.43 3.06 16.41
C TYR A 24 -0.85 4.33 17.14
N ARG A 25 -0.04 4.85 18.06
CA ARG A 25 -0.37 6.07 18.83
C ARG A 25 -0.63 7.25 17.89
N GLU A 26 0.26 7.52 16.96
CA GLU A 26 0.09 8.62 16.00
C GLU A 26 -1.12 8.42 15.06
N VAL A 27 -1.46 7.18 14.71
CA VAL A 27 -2.69 6.87 13.97
C VAL A 27 -3.93 7.20 14.81
N MET A 28 -3.94 6.85 16.09
CA MET A 28 -5.08 7.08 16.97
C MET A 28 -5.24 8.53 17.41
N GLU A 29 -4.17 9.34 17.41
CA GLU A 29 -4.22 10.79 17.66
C GLU A 29 -5.14 11.55 16.68
N HIS A 30 -5.40 11.01 15.50
CA HIS A 30 -6.35 11.62 14.56
C HIS A 30 -7.81 11.61 15.03
N GLY A 31 -8.18 10.80 16.01
CA GLY A 31 -9.50 10.78 16.63
C GLY A 31 -10.66 10.23 15.77
N PHE A 32 -10.51 10.13 14.45
CA PHE A 32 -11.55 9.62 13.55
C PHE A 32 -11.35 8.15 13.11
N VAL A 33 -10.25 7.51 13.49
CA VAL A 33 -9.99 6.10 13.18
C VAL A 33 -10.87 5.21 14.04
N ASP A 34 -11.68 4.37 13.40
CA ASP A 34 -12.66 3.53 14.09
C ASP A 34 -12.03 2.23 14.60
N LEU A 35 -11.13 1.65 13.81
CA LEU A 35 -10.45 0.37 14.11
C LEU A 35 -9.07 0.35 13.47
N VAL A 36 -8.12 -0.28 14.14
CA VAL A 36 -6.83 -0.68 13.55
C VAL A 36 -6.82 -2.20 13.42
N ILE A 37 -6.42 -2.72 12.25
CA ILE A 37 -6.24 -4.15 12.03
C ILE A 37 -4.75 -4.41 11.86
N VAL A 38 -4.16 -5.17 12.77
CA VAL A 38 -2.78 -5.64 12.67
C VAL A 38 -2.80 -7.07 12.17
N VAL A 39 -2.21 -7.31 11.00
CA VAL A 39 -2.05 -8.66 10.44
C VAL A 39 -0.58 -9.06 10.57
N ASP A 40 -0.32 -9.97 11.48
CA ASP A 40 1.02 -10.49 11.76
C ASP A 40 1.37 -11.66 10.83
N ASP A 41 2.43 -11.53 10.06
CA ASP A 41 2.88 -12.51 9.07
C ASP A 41 3.85 -13.55 9.66
N ALA A 42 3.45 -14.17 10.79
CA ALA A 42 4.23 -15.14 11.55
C ALA A 42 5.55 -14.55 12.09
N SER A 43 5.47 -13.41 12.80
CA SER A 43 6.62 -12.79 13.48
C SER A 43 7.24 -13.71 14.53
N GLY A 44 8.56 -13.58 14.68
CA GLY A 44 9.33 -14.25 15.71
C GLY A 44 9.60 -13.41 16.96
N ASP A 45 9.17 -12.14 16.96
CA ASP A 45 9.29 -11.19 18.07
C ASP A 45 7.94 -10.97 18.79
N ASP A 46 7.89 -9.99 19.69
CA ASP A 46 6.71 -9.66 20.49
C ASP A 46 5.64 -8.85 19.76
N THR A 47 5.66 -8.78 18.41
CA THR A 47 4.72 -7.98 17.60
C THR A 47 3.26 -8.26 17.99
N VAL A 48 2.87 -9.53 18.10
CA VAL A 48 1.50 -9.95 18.45
C VAL A 48 1.14 -9.52 19.85
N ALA A 49 2.03 -9.74 20.83
CA ALA A 49 1.80 -9.37 22.23
C ALA A 49 1.62 -7.85 22.39
N VAL A 50 2.45 -7.05 21.70
CA VAL A 50 2.32 -5.59 21.67
C VAL A 50 0.98 -5.19 21.06
N ALA A 51 0.58 -5.77 19.92
CA ALA A 51 -0.66 -5.42 19.25
C ALA A 51 -1.91 -5.79 20.09
N GLN A 52 -1.90 -6.92 20.78
CA GLN A 52 -3.01 -7.38 21.64
C GLN A 52 -3.24 -6.49 22.85
N GLY A 53 -2.21 -5.77 23.31
CA GLY A 53 -2.30 -4.82 24.42
C GLY A 53 -2.89 -3.45 24.04
N LEU A 54 -3.27 -3.22 22.77
CA LEU A 54 -3.73 -1.92 22.27
C LEU A 54 -5.27 -1.87 22.17
N ASP A 55 -5.84 -0.70 22.48
CA ASP A 55 -7.28 -0.48 22.39
C ASP A 55 -7.73 -0.34 20.91
N ARG A 56 -8.96 -0.74 20.59
CA ARG A 56 -9.51 -0.70 19.23
C ARG A 56 -8.60 -1.32 18.17
N VAL A 57 -7.94 -2.44 18.54
CA VAL A 57 -7.10 -3.21 17.62
C VAL A 57 -7.66 -4.61 17.44
N ARG A 58 -7.87 -5.02 16.18
CA ARG A 58 -8.09 -6.42 15.82
C ARG A 58 -6.77 -7.02 15.36
N VAL A 59 -6.31 -8.05 16.04
CA VAL A 59 -5.08 -8.77 15.68
C VAL A 59 -5.44 -10.06 14.93
N HIS A 60 -4.80 -10.28 13.79
CA HIS A 60 -4.83 -11.55 13.07
C HIS A 60 -3.40 -12.05 12.88
N ARG A 61 -3.13 -13.31 13.20
CA ARG A 61 -1.81 -13.93 13.00
C ARG A 61 -1.91 -15.04 11.97
N HIS A 62 -1.04 -15.00 10.97
CA HIS A 62 -0.88 -16.11 10.04
C HIS A 62 -0.14 -17.28 10.71
N ALA A 63 -0.49 -18.52 10.32
CA ALA A 63 0.21 -19.71 10.79
C ALA A 63 1.64 -19.82 10.21
N GLN A 64 1.87 -19.21 9.05
CA GLN A 64 3.16 -19.13 8.37
C GLN A 64 3.26 -17.80 7.61
N ASN A 65 4.48 -17.39 7.26
CA ASN A 65 4.70 -16.18 6.49
C ASN A 65 4.13 -16.35 5.07
N LEU A 66 3.15 -15.52 4.71
CA LEU A 66 2.50 -15.51 3.40
C LEU A 66 3.14 -14.53 2.42
N GLY A 67 4.07 -13.72 2.90
CA GLY A 67 4.76 -12.67 2.14
C GLY A 67 3.98 -11.35 2.12
N TYR A 68 4.67 -10.33 1.65
CA TYR A 68 4.22 -8.93 1.65
C TYR A 68 2.81 -8.74 1.07
N GLY A 69 2.58 -9.23 -0.16
CA GLY A 69 1.27 -9.14 -0.81
C GLY A 69 0.23 -10.06 -0.19
N GLY A 70 0.64 -11.26 0.28
CA GLY A 70 -0.24 -12.19 0.98
C GLY A 70 -0.81 -11.57 2.26
N ASN A 71 0.03 -10.87 3.02
CA ASN A 71 -0.38 -10.15 4.22
C ASN A 71 -1.37 -9.02 3.90
N GLN A 72 -1.08 -8.19 2.87
CA GLN A 72 -1.99 -7.12 2.47
C GLN A 72 -3.36 -7.62 2.01
N LYS A 73 -3.42 -8.74 1.28
CA LYS A 73 -4.71 -9.38 0.91
C LYS A 73 -5.56 -9.69 2.14
N THR A 74 -4.93 -10.26 3.18
CA THR A 74 -5.61 -10.51 4.46
C THR A 74 -6.07 -9.21 5.12
N CYS A 75 -5.22 -8.18 5.15
CA CYS A 75 -5.54 -6.85 5.66
C CYS A 75 -6.81 -6.28 5.03
N TYR A 76 -6.87 -6.24 3.70
CA TYR A 76 -8.01 -5.66 2.98
C TYR A 76 -9.28 -6.49 3.13
N ARG A 77 -9.19 -7.82 3.09
CA ARG A 77 -10.33 -8.70 3.35
C ARG A 77 -10.93 -8.45 4.74
N LEU A 78 -10.10 -8.44 5.77
CA LEU A 78 -10.56 -8.19 7.15
C LEU A 78 -11.17 -6.80 7.33
N ALA A 79 -10.61 -5.76 6.69
CA ALA A 79 -11.15 -4.42 6.73
C ALA A 79 -12.54 -4.33 6.06
N LEU A 80 -12.73 -5.00 4.93
CA LEU A 80 -14.04 -5.07 4.26
C LEU A 80 -15.07 -5.85 5.09
N GLU A 81 -14.67 -6.95 5.75
CA GLU A 81 -15.51 -7.72 6.67
C GLU A 81 -15.96 -6.88 7.87
N GLU A 82 -15.08 -6.01 8.40
CA GLU A 82 -15.41 -5.06 9.47
C GLU A 82 -16.25 -3.86 8.99
N GLY A 83 -16.61 -3.81 7.73
CA GLY A 83 -17.47 -2.76 7.18
C GLY A 83 -16.76 -1.42 6.96
N ALA A 84 -15.47 -1.43 6.62
CA ALA A 84 -14.74 -0.21 6.27
C ALA A 84 -15.35 0.48 5.04
N ASP A 85 -15.51 1.80 5.09
CA ASP A 85 -15.78 2.63 3.91
C ASP A 85 -14.47 3.14 3.31
N ILE A 86 -13.50 3.40 4.17
CA ILE A 86 -12.15 3.84 3.80
C ILE A 86 -11.12 2.94 4.50
N VAL A 87 -10.18 2.39 3.74
CA VAL A 87 -9.09 1.59 4.26
C VAL A 87 -7.77 2.30 4.02
N VAL A 88 -7.01 2.54 5.07
CA VAL A 88 -5.67 3.11 4.96
C VAL A 88 -4.65 2.05 5.33
N MET A 89 -3.72 1.76 4.42
CA MET A 89 -2.61 0.86 4.65
C MET A 89 -1.35 1.65 5.00
N ILE A 90 -0.80 1.38 6.17
CA ILE A 90 0.47 1.93 6.65
C ILE A 90 1.30 0.83 7.31
N HIS A 91 2.59 0.77 6.99
CA HIS A 91 3.50 -0.18 7.63
C HIS A 91 3.86 0.27 9.04
N PRO A 92 3.87 -0.64 10.03
CA PRO A 92 4.22 -0.30 11.41
C PRO A 92 5.74 -0.16 11.64
N ASP A 93 6.55 -0.07 10.59
CA ASP A 93 8.01 0.14 10.64
C ASP A 93 8.43 1.61 10.79
N TYR A 94 7.44 2.52 10.88
CA TYR A 94 7.64 3.97 11.05
C TYR A 94 8.47 4.63 9.94
N GLN A 95 8.59 4.01 8.76
CA GLN A 95 9.22 4.62 7.59
C GLN A 95 8.39 5.79 7.04
N TYR A 96 7.06 5.68 7.14
CA TYR A 96 6.09 6.69 6.76
C TYR A 96 5.48 7.33 8.01
N THR A 97 5.30 8.65 7.99
CA THR A 97 4.65 9.35 9.10
C THR A 97 3.13 9.17 9.05
N PRO A 98 2.48 8.69 10.14
CA PRO A 98 1.02 8.62 10.21
C PRO A 98 0.31 9.97 10.15
N LYS A 99 1.03 11.08 10.38
CA LYS A 99 0.47 12.45 10.43
C LYS A 99 -0.25 12.88 9.16
N LEU A 100 0.00 12.22 8.03
CA LEU A 100 -0.66 12.49 6.75
C LEU A 100 -1.96 11.72 6.55
N LEU A 101 -2.32 10.83 7.47
CA LEU A 101 -3.52 10.00 7.40
C LEU A 101 -4.79 10.85 7.19
N GLY A 102 -4.90 11.98 7.91
CA GLY A 102 -6.04 12.88 7.78
C GLY A 102 -6.22 13.45 6.37
N ALA A 103 -5.13 13.85 5.71
CA ALA A 103 -5.16 14.34 4.34
C ALA A 103 -5.63 13.26 3.35
N MET A 104 -5.09 12.04 3.47
CA MET A 104 -5.47 10.92 2.59
C MET A 104 -6.95 10.53 2.76
N VAL A 105 -7.42 10.41 4.01
CA VAL A 105 -8.81 10.06 4.32
C VAL A 105 -9.75 11.16 3.85
N SER A 106 -9.40 12.43 4.02
CA SER A 106 -10.22 13.56 3.54
C SER A 106 -10.44 13.53 2.04
N MET A 107 -9.41 13.19 1.26
CA MET A 107 -9.52 13.07 -0.20
C MET A 107 -10.45 11.93 -0.63
N ILE A 108 -10.40 10.77 0.03
CA ILE A 108 -11.33 9.65 -0.25
C ILE A 108 -12.75 9.99 0.23
N SER A 109 -12.86 10.62 1.41
CA SER A 109 -14.17 10.94 1.99
C SER A 109 -14.93 12.02 1.23
N SER A 110 -14.26 12.77 0.35
CA SER A 110 -14.88 13.74 -0.56
C SER A 110 -15.58 13.11 -1.77
N ASP A 111 -15.46 11.77 -1.96
CA ASP A 111 -15.95 11.00 -3.11
C ASP A 111 -15.35 11.39 -4.48
N LEU A 112 -14.28 12.19 -4.48
CA LEU A 112 -13.56 12.58 -5.71
C LEU A 112 -12.51 11.54 -6.13
N TYR A 113 -11.95 10.82 -5.15
CA TYR A 113 -10.86 9.87 -5.38
C TYR A 113 -11.16 8.51 -4.74
N ASP A 114 -10.72 7.45 -5.43
CA ASP A 114 -10.85 6.08 -4.95
C ASP A 114 -9.57 5.54 -4.34
N CYS A 115 -8.43 6.10 -4.75
CA CYS A 115 -7.12 5.76 -4.23
C CYS A 115 -6.30 7.03 -3.97
N VAL A 116 -5.58 7.05 -2.85
CA VAL A 116 -4.61 8.12 -2.53
C VAL A 116 -3.27 7.49 -2.19
N LEU A 117 -2.23 7.98 -2.85
CA LEU A 117 -0.84 7.54 -2.65
C LEU A 117 -0.05 8.62 -1.89
N ALA A 118 0.71 8.22 -0.90
CA ALA A 118 1.65 9.10 -0.21
C ALA A 118 3.03 8.98 -0.87
N SER A 119 3.29 9.82 -1.87
CA SER A 119 4.49 9.78 -2.69
C SER A 119 5.71 10.36 -1.97
N ARG A 120 6.79 9.60 -1.96
CA ARG A 120 8.12 10.04 -1.46
C ARG A 120 8.82 10.97 -2.44
N ILE A 121 8.42 10.91 -3.71
CA ILE A 121 9.08 11.60 -4.83
C ILE A 121 8.46 12.97 -5.09
N LEU A 122 7.15 13.10 -4.98
CA LEU A 122 6.38 14.30 -5.34
C LEU A 122 6.90 15.58 -4.67
N GLY A 123 7.31 15.49 -3.39
CA GLY A 123 7.83 16.63 -2.63
C GLY A 123 9.32 16.92 -2.86
N GLY A 124 10.02 16.14 -3.69
CA GLY A 124 11.44 16.35 -3.99
C GLY A 124 12.42 16.04 -2.84
N GLN A 125 11.94 15.52 -1.70
CA GLN A 125 12.75 15.33 -0.49
C GLN A 125 13.26 13.90 -0.27
N ALA A 126 13.07 13.00 -1.22
CA ALA A 126 13.41 11.58 -1.04
C ALA A 126 14.89 11.34 -0.70
N LEU A 127 15.81 12.05 -1.38
CA LEU A 127 17.26 11.95 -1.11
C LEU A 127 17.63 12.56 0.23
N LEU A 128 17.01 13.68 0.61
CA LEU A 128 17.22 14.32 1.93
C LEU A 128 16.72 13.42 3.07
N GLY A 129 15.68 12.62 2.82
CA GLY A 129 15.16 11.62 3.76
C GLY A 129 16.02 10.37 3.87
N GLY A 130 17.15 10.29 3.17
CA GLY A 130 18.12 9.19 3.23
C GLY A 130 17.88 8.08 2.19
N MET A 131 17.02 8.31 1.17
CA MET A 131 16.88 7.34 0.07
C MET A 131 18.23 7.18 -0.66
N PRO A 132 18.76 5.96 -0.80
CA PRO A 132 19.96 5.74 -1.59
C PRO A 132 19.78 6.24 -3.02
N TRP A 133 20.79 6.94 -3.58
CA TRP A 133 20.70 7.55 -4.91
C TRP A 133 20.34 6.54 -6.02
N TRP A 134 20.87 5.33 -5.95
CA TRP A 134 20.57 4.28 -6.93
C TRP A 134 19.09 3.81 -6.84
N LYS A 135 18.51 3.77 -5.63
CA LYS A 135 17.07 3.51 -5.45
C LYS A 135 16.23 4.64 -6.05
N TYR A 136 16.65 5.89 -5.87
CA TYR A 136 15.98 7.03 -6.46
C TYR A 136 15.99 6.97 -7.99
N VAL A 137 17.15 6.76 -8.61
CA VAL A 137 17.28 6.63 -10.08
C VAL A 137 16.45 5.47 -10.60
N SER A 138 16.52 4.30 -9.96
CA SER A 138 15.71 3.13 -10.35
C SER A 138 14.20 3.39 -10.23
N ASN A 139 13.78 4.06 -9.15
CA ASN A 139 12.37 4.47 -8.96
C ASN A 139 11.93 5.39 -10.10
N ARG A 140 12.72 6.41 -10.45
CA ARG A 140 12.38 7.35 -11.54
C ARG A 140 12.28 6.66 -12.89
N PHE A 141 13.23 5.77 -13.19
CA PHE A 141 13.21 4.99 -14.43
C PHE A 141 11.98 4.07 -14.52
N LEU A 142 11.70 3.29 -13.47
CA LEU A 142 10.54 2.41 -13.44
C LEU A 142 9.23 3.22 -13.54
N THR A 143 9.09 4.30 -12.76
CA THR A 143 7.92 5.18 -12.82
C THR A 143 7.69 5.73 -14.23
N PHE A 144 8.75 6.16 -14.93
CA PHE A 144 8.64 6.62 -16.30
C PHE A 144 8.14 5.51 -17.24
N ALA A 145 8.75 4.33 -17.17
CA ALA A 145 8.36 3.19 -17.98
C ALA A 145 6.91 2.76 -17.73
N GLU A 146 6.48 2.72 -16.46
CA GLU A 146 5.11 2.39 -16.07
C GLU A 146 4.11 3.45 -16.54
N ASN A 147 4.41 4.72 -16.41
CA ASN A 147 3.58 5.80 -16.95
C ASN A 147 3.35 5.65 -18.45
N VAL A 148 4.39 5.30 -19.22
CA VAL A 148 4.27 5.03 -20.67
C VAL A 148 3.44 3.79 -20.95
N LEU A 149 3.72 2.68 -20.25
CA LEU A 149 3.03 1.40 -20.47
C LEU A 149 1.55 1.45 -20.07
N LEU A 150 1.23 2.07 -18.95
CA LEU A 150 -0.15 2.17 -18.45
C LEU A 150 -0.93 3.33 -19.09
N GLY A 151 -0.22 4.32 -19.67
CA GLY A 151 -0.83 5.57 -20.13
C GLY A 151 -1.26 6.44 -18.96
N ALA A 152 -0.48 6.44 -17.89
CA ALA A 152 -0.72 7.13 -16.62
C ALA A 152 0.25 8.29 -16.40
N LYS A 153 0.08 9.02 -15.29
CA LYS A 153 0.94 10.17 -14.97
C LYS A 153 1.14 10.28 -13.44
N LEU A 154 1.59 9.18 -12.82
CA LEU A 154 1.91 9.18 -11.39
C LEU A 154 3.35 9.64 -11.15
N SER A 155 3.58 10.26 -9.99
CA SER A 155 4.92 10.63 -9.54
C SER A 155 5.71 9.44 -9.02
N GLU A 156 5.02 8.41 -8.47
CA GLU A 156 5.61 7.20 -7.91
C GLU A 156 4.62 6.04 -7.89
N TYR A 157 5.11 4.80 -8.18
CA TYR A 157 4.35 3.55 -8.07
C TYR A 157 4.74 2.72 -6.84
N HIS A 158 5.88 3.03 -6.20
CA HIS A 158 6.57 2.13 -5.26
C HIS A 158 6.41 2.55 -3.79
N THR A 159 5.45 3.42 -3.51
CA THR A 159 5.11 3.79 -2.12
C THR A 159 4.25 2.72 -1.46
N GLY A 160 4.51 2.44 -0.18
CA GLY A 160 3.74 1.51 0.64
C GLY A 160 2.70 2.18 1.53
N TYR A 161 2.49 3.51 1.45
CA TYR A 161 1.47 4.22 2.23
C TYR A 161 0.33 4.64 1.32
N ARG A 162 -0.83 4.03 1.49
CA ARG A 162 -1.95 4.11 0.55
C ARG A 162 -3.29 4.14 1.26
N ALA A 163 -4.25 4.84 0.68
CA ALA A 163 -5.65 4.80 1.12
C ALA A 163 -6.55 4.39 -0.05
N TYR A 164 -7.63 3.67 0.26
CA TYR A 164 -8.56 3.11 -0.72
C TYR A 164 -10.00 3.29 -0.28
N SER A 165 -10.89 3.56 -1.23
CA SER A 165 -12.33 3.47 -1.02
C SER A 165 -12.77 1.99 -0.97
N ARG A 166 -13.85 1.71 -0.23
CA ARG A 166 -14.50 0.39 -0.23
C ARG A 166 -14.84 -0.06 -1.64
N ARG A 167 -15.47 0.83 -2.41
CA ARG A 167 -15.90 0.57 -3.80
C ARG A 167 -14.76 0.06 -4.67
N LEU A 168 -13.58 0.63 -4.51
CA LEU A 168 -12.38 0.19 -5.23
C LEU A 168 -11.94 -1.21 -4.79
N LEU A 169 -11.75 -1.42 -3.47
CA LEU A 169 -11.24 -2.70 -2.95
C LEU A 169 -12.13 -3.89 -3.29
N GLU A 170 -13.46 -3.69 -3.34
CA GLU A 170 -14.42 -4.75 -3.70
C GLU A 170 -14.32 -5.17 -5.19
N GLN A 171 -13.82 -4.29 -6.07
CA GLN A 171 -13.70 -4.59 -7.50
C GLN A 171 -12.30 -5.07 -7.93
N LEU A 172 -11.30 -4.93 -7.06
CA LEU A 172 -9.94 -5.37 -7.37
C LEU A 172 -9.84 -6.90 -7.30
N PRO A 173 -9.32 -7.57 -8.36
CA PRO A 173 -9.09 -9.01 -8.35
C PRO A 173 -7.84 -9.38 -7.56
N LEU A 174 -7.78 -8.99 -6.27
CA LEU A 174 -6.59 -9.10 -5.40
C LEU A 174 -6.06 -10.53 -5.28
N ALA A 175 -6.93 -11.54 -5.40
CA ALA A 175 -6.54 -12.95 -5.35
C ALA A 175 -5.56 -13.33 -6.47
N GLN A 176 -5.62 -12.65 -7.62
CA GLN A 176 -4.78 -12.90 -8.78
C GLN A 176 -3.38 -12.26 -8.65
N ASN A 177 -3.19 -11.39 -7.68
CA ASN A 177 -1.95 -10.65 -7.50
C ASN A 177 -0.88 -11.49 -6.80
N SER A 178 0.38 -11.13 -7.02
CA SER A 178 1.54 -11.70 -6.35
C SER A 178 1.40 -11.66 -4.82
N ASN A 179 1.98 -12.62 -4.13
CA ASN A 179 2.11 -12.57 -2.67
C ASN A 179 3.40 -11.85 -2.22
N ASP A 180 4.27 -11.42 -3.15
CA ASP A 180 5.50 -10.69 -2.89
C ASP A 180 5.29 -9.17 -3.16
N PHE A 181 6.35 -8.37 -3.10
CA PHE A 181 6.35 -6.90 -3.28
C PHE A 181 5.70 -6.41 -4.59
N LEU A 182 5.66 -7.23 -5.62
CA LEU A 182 5.00 -6.91 -6.89
C LEU A 182 3.49 -6.64 -6.74
N PHE A 183 2.88 -7.10 -5.64
CA PHE A 183 1.47 -6.89 -5.31
C PHE A 183 1.05 -5.43 -5.47
N ASP A 184 1.79 -4.51 -4.88
CA ASP A 184 1.50 -3.08 -4.88
C ASP A 184 1.46 -2.46 -6.29
N ASN A 185 2.37 -2.92 -7.14
CA ASN A 185 2.43 -2.50 -8.54
C ASN A 185 1.24 -3.01 -9.34
N GLN A 186 0.90 -4.30 -9.16
CA GLN A 186 -0.24 -4.92 -9.81
C GLN A 186 -1.57 -4.25 -9.42
N VAL A 187 -1.73 -3.89 -8.13
CA VAL A 187 -2.90 -3.15 -7.65
C VAL A 187 -3.05 -1.82 -8.40
N LEU A 188 -1.97 -1.03 -8.56
CA LEU A 188 -2.05 0.24 -9.29
C LEU A 188 -2.38 0.05 -10.76
N ALA A 189 -1.81 -0.95 -11.41
CA ALA A 189 -2.15 -1.28 -12.78
C ALA A 189 -3.63 -1.68 -12.92
N GLN A 190 -4.18 -2.42 -11.96
CA GLN A 190 -5.60 -2.78 -11.92
C GLN A 190 -6.51 -1.59 -11.69
N ILE A 191 -6.12 -0.63 -10.83
CA ILE A 191 -6.86 0.63 -10.62
C ILE A 191 -6.98 1.40 -11.94
N HIS A 192 -5.88 1.54 -12.69
CA HIS A 192 -5.91 2.16 -14.02
C HIS A 192 -6.74 1.35 -15.04
N TRP A 193 -6.67 0.02 -14.97
CA TRP A 193 -7.47 -0.85 -15.85
C TRP A 193 -8.97 -0.66 -15.64
N LEU A 194 -9.40 -0.60 -14.38
CA LEU A 194 -10.79 -0.43 -14.01
C LEU A 194 -11.29 1.01 -14.19
N GLY A 195 -10.39 1.99 -14.32
CA GLY A 195 -10.72 3.40 -14.54
C GLY A 195 -11.10 4.15 -13.27
N PHE A 196 -10.60 3.70 -12.11
CA PHE A 196 -10.76 4.41 -10.85
C PHE A 196 -9.82 5.62 -10.73
N THR A 197 -10.21 6.59 -9.92
CA THR A 197 -9.47 7.84 -9.72
C THR A 197 -8.36 7.68 -8.68
N ILE A 198 -7.17 8.19 -9.02
CA ILE A 198 -6.00 8.20 -8.12
C ILE A 198 -5.59 9.63 -7.84
N ALA A 199 -5.29 9.92 -6.58
CA ALA A 199 -4.62 11.15 -6.16
C ALA A 199 -3.28 10.84 -5.51
N GLU A 200 -2.41 11.83 -5.46
CA GLU A 200 -1.12 11.76 -4.77
C GLU A 200 -0.96 12.91 -3.79
N ILE A 201 -0.41 12.61 -2.63
CA ILE A 201 0.10 13.60 -1.68
C ILE A 201 1.60 13.42 -1.49
N THR A 202 2.32 14.48 -1.13
CA THR A 202 3.73 14.35 -0.76
C THR A 202 3.88 13.73 0.62
N CYS A 203 4.86 12.82 0.79
CA CYS A 203 5.15 12.19 2.07
C CYS A 203 6.67 12.20 2.33
N PRO A 204 7.13 12.93 3.36
CA PRO A 204 8.51 12.79 3.81
C PRO A 204 8.71 11.38 4.39
N THR A 205 9.79 10.73 4.02
CA THR A 205 10.15 9.40 4.51
C THR A 205 11.49 9.43 5.19
N LYS A 206 11.65 8.57 6.20
CA LYS A 206 12.93 8.38 6.90
C LYS A 206 13.46 6.99 6.56
N TYR A 207 14.71 6.94 6.13
CA TYR A 207 15.44 5.70 5.89
C TYR A 207 16.39 5.48 7.06
N PHE A 208 16.22 4.37 7.76
CA PHE A 208 17.09 3.94 8.85
C PHE A 208 17.32 2.43 8.75
N PRO A 209 18.36 1.87 9.39
CA PRO A 209 18.75 0.47 9.20
C PRO A 209 17.67 -0.56 9.49
N GLU A 210 16.78 -0.27 10.45
CA GLU A 210 15.68 -1.14 10.85
C GLU A 210 14.45 -1.07 9.93
N ALA A 211 14.37 -0.05 9.04
CA ALA A 211 13.27 0.06 8.09
C ALA A 211 13.31 -1.09 7.08
N SER A 212 12.17 -1.70 6.84
CA SER A 212 12.06 -2.81 5.89
C SER A 212 12.46 -2.35 4.49
N SER A 213 13.50 -2.95 3.93
CA SER A 213 13.93 -2.65 2.57
C SER A 213 14.34 -3.92 1.82
N ILE A 214 13.91 -4.01 0.57
CA ILE A 214 14.34 -5.10 -0.31
C ILE A 214 15.82 -4.94 -0.68
N ASN A 215 16.56 -6.06 -0.68
CA ASN A 215 17.94 -6.09 -1.12
C ASN A 215 18.06 -5.92 -2.64
N PHE A 216 19.29 -5.70 -3.15
CA PHE A 216 19.54 -5.40 -4.55
C PHE A 216 18.99 -6.49 -5.51
N ARG A 217 19.21 -7.78 -5.25
CA ARG A 217 18.71 -8.88 -6.11
C ARG A 217 17.18 -8.90 -6.17
N ARG A 218 16.51 -8.72 -5.03
CA ARG A 218 15.05 -8.62 -4.98
C ARG A 218 14.56 -7.35 -5.68
N SER A 219 15.29 -6.23 -5.58
CA SER A 219 14.95 -4.98 -6.30
C SER A 219 15.00 -5.17 -7.80
N VAL A 220 16.00 -5.87 -8.33
CA VAL A 220 16.09 -6.20 -9.78
C VAL A 220 14.92 -7.08 -10.22
N LYS A 221 14.63 -8.17 -9.47
CA LYS A 221 13.47 -9.05 -9.76
C LYS A 221 12.16 -8.26 -9.74
N TYR A 222 12.00 -7.39 -8.76
CA TYR A 222 10.85 -6.49 -8.64
C TYR A 222 10.72 -5.58 -9.86
N GLY A 223 11.81 -4.93 -10.29
CA GLY A 223 11.80 -4.04 -11.45
C GLY A 223 11.37 -4.74 -12.75
N PHE A 224 11.89 -5.96 -13.01
CA PHE A 224 11.42 -6.77 -14.14
C PHE A 224 9.94 -7.16 -14.00
N GLY A 225 9.48 -7.45 -12.79
CA GLY A 225 8.07 -7.71 -12.51
C GLY A 225 7.18 -6.52 -12.83
N CYS A 226 7.57 -5.29 -12.46
CA CYS A 226 6.85 -4.05 -12.78
C CYS A 226 6.74 -3.85 -14.30
N LEU A 227 7.86 -3.96 -15.01
CA LEU A 227 7.86 -3.85 -16.48
C LEU A 227 7.00 -4.94 -17.14
N GLY A 228 7.07 -6.18 -16.62
CA GLY A 228 6.23 -7.29 -17.06
C GLY A 228 4.74 -7.02 -16.84
N THR A 229 4.35 -6.48 -15.68
CA THR A 229 2.98 -6.08 -15.38
C THR A 229 2.50 -4.98 -16.33
N GLY A 230 3.32 -3.95 -16.56
CA GLY A 230 3.00 -2.87 -17.49
C GLY A 230 2.85 -3.35 -18.95
N LEU A 231 3.73 -4.25 -19.40
CA LEU A 231 3.62 -4.86 -20.73
C LEU A 231 2.34 -5.71 -20.84
N GLN A 232 2.06 -6.53 -19.83
CA GLN A 232 0.84 -7.35 -19.77
C GLN A 232 -0.42 -6.48 -19.84
N PHE A 233 -0.44 -5.35 -19.10
CA PHE A 233 -1.50 -4.36 -19.17
C PHE A 233 -1.67 -3.82 -20.60
N ARG A 234 -0.58 -3.40 -21.26
CA ARG A 234 -0.62 -2.85 -22.62
C ARG A 234 -1.13 -3.86 -23.62
N LEU A 235 -0.64 -5.10 -23.58
CA LEU A 235 -1.07 -6.18 -24.48
C LEU A 235 -2.55 -6.55 -24.24
N ALA A 236 -2.98 -6.59 -22.97
CA ALA A 236 -4.39 -6.83 -22.65
C ALA A 236 -5.29 -5.70 -23.16
N LYS A 237 -4.85 -4.44 -23.05
CA LYS A 237 -5.58 -3.27 -23.54
C LYS A 237 -5.74 -3.25 -25.06
N LEU A 238 -4.73 -3.80 -25.78
CA LEU A 238 -4.77 -3.97 -27.24
C LEU A 238 -5.58 -5.22 -27.68
N GLY A 239 -6.04 -6.04 -26.75
CA GLY A 239 -6.76 -7.28 -27.05
C GLY A 239 -5.86 -8.45 -27.49
N TRP A 240 -4.53 -8.30 -27.39
CA TRP A 240 -3.55 -9.31 -27.80
C TRP A 240 -3.27 -10.35 -26.71
N LEU A 241 -3.65 -10.07 -25.47
CA LEU A 241 -3.47 -10.96 -24.33
C LEU A 241 -4.72 -10.99 -23.47
N THR A 242 -5.09 -12.18 -22.97
CA THR A 242 -6.05 -12.34 -21.88
C THR A 242 -5.28 -12.57 -20.59
N SER A 243 -5.56 -11.78 -19.56
CA SER A 243 -4.87 -11.88 -18.28
C SER A 243 -5.86 -11.87 -17.12
N PRO A 244 -5.70 -12.77 -16.12
CA PRO A 244 -6.53 -12.73 -14.92
C PRO A 244 -6.31 -11.46 -14.08
N LEU A 245 -5.14 -10.79 -14.23
CA LEU A 245 -4.89 -9.50 -13.60
C LEU A 245 -5.75 -8.38 -14.19
N PHE A 246 -6.11 -8.50 -15.47
CA PHE A 246 -6.84 -7.50 -16.24
C PHE A 246 -8.07 -8.13 -16.91
N PRO A 247 -9.10 -8.47 -16.10
CA PRO A 247 -10.31 -9.08 -16.64
C PRO A 247 -10.99 -8.13 -17.62
N ARG A 248 -11.64 -8.66 -18.64
CA ARG A 248 -12.45 -7.85 -19.57
C ARG A 248 -13.53 -7.16 -18.75
N LYS A 249 -13.76 -5.87 -19.02
CA LYS A 249 -14.90 -5.17 -18.43
C LYS A 249 -16.18 -5.89 -18.86
N PRO A 250 -17.10 -6.13 -17.92
CA PRO A 250 -18.39 -6.74 -18.26
C PRO A 250 -19.19 -5.85 -19.23
#